data_027129840705db3fbbac7f038c12d440
#
_entry.id   027129840705db3fbbac7f038c12d440
#
_cell.length_a   1.000
_cell.length_b   1.000
_cell.length_c   1.000
_cell.angle_alpha   90.00
_cell.angle_beta   90.00
_cell.angle_gamma   90.00
#
_symmetry.space_group_name_H-M   'P 1'
#
loop_
_entity.id
_entity.type
_entity.pdbx_description
1 polymer ?
#
loop_
_entity_poly.entity_id
_entity_poly.type
_entity_poly.pdbx_seq_one_letter_code
_entity_poly.pdbx_strand_id
1 'polypeptide(L)'
;MAGSESGSSEPRTEIIRARPTKEFFISTLVRDIELIPSIADLVDNSFDGAIRTRPDRNFAGLRVSIEIRPDHFKIGDNCGGIDPDIARNYAFCFGRPKGTPPLPHSVGQFGVGMKRALFKLGNWFRVDSSTSQWVYFVEEDVKAWSEDEENWNFSMKGLRPALGDVTPGTNILVKELNPSVSQDFARIEFKKRLMEDLATRHHEALREGLVIEVDTIPVQSKVLDLFASPRLRPGVRVYDVTPLPKGKSVHVRLVTGLFDGGDQNAADAGWYVFCNGRMVLAADKSTTTAWGFGGTIPRYHPQYSLFRGYAFFDSEDSSLLPWRTTKTEVDEDSLVYRGARDEMAILARPVIDFINSIKEDTSQIHEEPDLGIVPVDSFAASQTFTAPDMAPRKKPKTEVTVSYQVLIREADAALEAIGARNYREMGKKTFRYYYEAEVRR
;
A
#
# COMPACT_ATOMS: atom_id res chain seq x y z
N MET A 1 -41.14 14.20 72.78
CA MET A 1 -39.81 14.48 72.08
C MET A 1 -39.57 13.34 71.14
N ALA A 2 -39.83 13.54 69.85
CA ALA A 2 -39.58 12.57 68.82
C ALA A 2 -38.30 13.05 68.10
N GLY A 3 -37.22 12.27 68.25
CA GLY A 3 -35.98 12.51 67.53
C GLY A 3 -36.07 12.00 66.12
N SER A 4 -36.01 12.90 65.16
CA SER A 4 -35.89 12.57 63.73
C SER A 4 -34.42 12.28 63.46
N GLU A 5 -34.05 11.00 63.25
CA GLU A 5 -32.79 10.63 62.67
C GLU A 5 -32.84 10.95 61.15
N SER A 6 -32.17 12.02 60.78
CA SER A 6 -31.88 12.31 59.37
C SER A 6 -30.70 11.42 58.92
N GLY A 7 -31.02 10.26 58.34
CA GLY A 7 -30.06 9.43 57.63
C GLY A 7 -29.53 10.14 56.40
N SER A 8 -28.35 10.72 56.47
CA SER A 8 -27.57 11.17 55.34
C SER A 8 -27.09 9.94 54.54
N SER A 9 -27.82 9.57 53.48
CA SER A 9 -27.33 8.56 52.53
C SER A 9 -26.16 9.15 51.74
N GLU A 10 -24.96 8.75 52.04
CA GLU A 10 -23.82 9.03 51.19
C GLU A 10 -24.10 8.51 49.76
N PRO A 11 -23.75 9.26 48.73
CA PRO A 11 -23.92 8.81 47.35
C PRO A 11 -23.15 7.53 47.13
N ARG A 12 -23.82 6.44 46.84
CA ARG A 12 -23.17 5.16 46.45
C ARG A 12 -22.53 5.27 45.10
N THR A 13 -21.24 5.00 44.99
CA THR A 13 -20.53 4.86 43.73
C THR A 13 -20.73 3.42 43.21
N GLU A 14 -21.41 3.28 42.08
CA GLU A 14 -21.56 1.99 41.40
C GLU A 14 -20.63 1.92 40.23
N ILE A 15 -20.01 0.74 39.99
CA ILE A 15 -19.09 0.50 38.89
C ILE A 15 -19.88 0.05 37.66
N ILE A 16 -19.78 0.83 36.59
CA ILE A 16 -20.31 0.45 35.27
C ILE A 16 -19.24 -0.33 34.53
N ARG A 17 -19.52 -1.56 34.11
CA ARG A 17 -18.61 -2.40 33.33
C ARG A 17 -18.64 -1.97 31.87
N ALA A 18 -17.69 -1.15 31.42
CA ALA A 18 -17.54 -0.69 30.05
C ALA A 18 -16.49 -1.57 29.32
N ARG A 19 -16.77 -2.87 29.18
CA ARG A 19 -15.90 -3.80 28.44
C ARG A 19 -16.48 -4.02 27.03
N PRO A 20 -15.65 -4.07 25.96
CA PRO A 20 -16.12 -4.51 24.65
C PRO A 20 -16.48 -6.01 24.70
N THR A 21 -17.50 -6.43 23.95
CA THR A 21 -17.76 -7.83 23.71
C THR A 21 -16.82 -8.35 22.63
N LYS A 22 -16.50 -9.67 22.65
CA LYS A 22 -15.68 -10.28 21.60
C LYS A 22 -16.34 -10.16 20.22
N GLU A 23 -17.65 -10.35 20.14
CA GLU A 23 -18.40 -10.20 18.90
C GLU A 23 -18.27 -8.80 18.30
N PHE A 24 -18.47 -7.75 19.12
CA PHE A 24 -18.26 -6.37 18.67
C PHE A 24 -16.82 -6.17 18.20
N PHE A 25 -15.84 -6.68 18.94
CA PHE A 25 -14.45 -6.54 18.63
C PHE A 25 -14.08 -7.22 17.31
N ILE A 26 -14.50 -8.49 17.12
CA ILE A 26 -14.29 -9.24 15.88
C ILE A 26 -14.97 -8.52 14.70
N SER A 27 -16.26 -8.15 14.85
CA SER A 27 -17.02 -7.51 13.77
C SER A 27 -16.41 -6.17 13.34
N THR A 28 -15.90 -5.38 14.28
CA THR A 28 -15.22 -4.11 13.99
C THR A 28 -13.90 -4.35 13.27
N LEU A 29 -13.05 -5.25 13.78
CA LEU A 29 -11.77 -5.57 13.14
C LEU A 29 -11.91 -6.12 11.72
N VAL A 30 -12.94 -6.96 11.50
CA VAL A 30 -13.18 -7.61 10.20
C VAL A 30 -13.79 -6.64 9.19
N ARG A 31 -14.67 -5.72 9.64
CA ARG A 31 -15.36 -4.77 8.76
C ARG A 31 -14.41 -3.72 8.19
N ASP A 32 -13.50 -3.22 9.00
CA ASP A 32 -12.67 -2.07 8.69
C ASP A 32 -11.48 -2.39 7.77
N ILE A 33 -11.27 -3.66 7.42
CA ILE A 33 -10.19 -4.05 6.52
C ILE A 33 -10.72 -4.84 5.33
N GLU A 34 -10.21 -4.54 4.15
CA GLU A 34 -10.41 -5.34 2.94
C GLU A 34 -9.54 -6.61 2.96
N LEU A 35 -9.91 -7.59 2.13
CA LEU A 35 -9.25 -8.91 2.13
C LEU A 35 -7.78 -8.83 1.68
N ILE A 36 -7.46 -8.10 0.59
CA ILE A 36 -6.08 -7.98 0.10
C ILE A 36 -5.18 -7.27 1.13
N PRO A 37 -5.54 -6.11 1.70
CA PRO A 37 -4.79 -5.51 2.79
C PRO A 37 -4.59 -6.42 4.01
N SER A 38 -5.59 -7.27 4.34
CA SER A 38 -5.45 -8.20 5.47
C SER A 38 -4.39 -9.29 5.20
N ILE A 39 -4.32 -9.81 3.98
CA ILE A 39 -3.25 -10.73 3.57
C ILE A 39 -1.89 -10.04 3.57
N ALA A 40 -1.84 -8.79 3.09
CA ALA A 40 -0.60 -8.00 3.12
C ALA A 40 -0.10 -7.75 4.55
N ASP A 41 -0.98 -7.58 5.55
CA ASP A 41 -0.59 -7.49 6.96
C ASP A 41 0.11 -8.79 7.48
N LEU A 42 -0.24 -9.96 6.93
CA LEU A 42 0.48 -11.21 7.26
C LEU A 42 1.87 -11.22 6.62
N VAL A 43 2.00 -10.73 5.39
CA VAL A 43 3.30 -10.58 4.72
C VAL A 43 4.17 -9.54 5.45
N ASP A 44 3.58 -8.45 5.97
CA ASP A 44 4.29 -7.48 6.82
C ASP A 44 4.95 -8.14 8.04
N ASN A 45 4.28 -9.13 8.67
CA ASN A 45 4.85 -9.85 9.81
C ASN A 45 6.05 -10.72 9.41
N SER A 46 5.99 -11.34 8.22
CA SER A 46 7.12 -12.08 7.66
C SER A 46 8.27 -11.12 7.30
N PHE A 47 7.97 -9.94 6.79
CA PHE A 47 8.97 -8.90 6.51
C PHE A 47 9.64 -8.38 7.79
N ASP A 48 8.88 -8.12 8.86
CA ASP A 48 9.44 -7.80 10.18
C ASP A 48 10.32 -8.95 10.72
N GLY A 49 9.94 -10.19 10.45
CA GLY A 49 10.77 -11.37 10.71
C GLY A 49 12.08 -11.35 9.93
N ALA A 50 12.03 -11.00 8.64
CA ALA A 50 13.19 -10.86 7.78
C ALA A 50 14.13 -9.76 8.28
N ILE A 51 13.63 -8.57 8.65
CA ILE A 51 14.41 -7.48 9.24
C ILE A 51 15.12 -7.95 10.54
N ARG A 52 14.41 -8.68 11.40
CA ARG A 52 14.98 -9.21 12.64
C ARG A 52 16.09 -10.23 12.38
N THR A 53 15.91 -11.08 11.36
CA THR A 53 16.86 -12.14 11.00
C THR A 53 18.05 -11.60 10.20
N ARG A 54 17.83 -10.56 9.40
CA ARG A 54 18.82 -9.91 8.52
C ARG A 54 18.76 -8.37 8.71
N PRO A 55 19.38 -7.84 9.78
CA PRO A 55 19.38 -6.38 10.03
C PRO A 55 20.12 -5.57 8.94
N ASP A 56 21.00 -6.23 8.18
CA ASP A 56 21.71 -5.68 7.02
C ASP A 56 20.81 -5.56 5.76
N ARG A 57 19.55 -5.99 5.86
CA ARG A 57 18.52 -5.98 4.82
C ARG A 57 18.91 -6.81 3.57
N ASN A 58 19.83 -7.74 3.69
CA ASN A 58 20.10 -8.72 2.63
C ASN A 58 19.19 -9.95 2.83
N PHE A 59 18.02 -9.94 2.19
CA PHE A 59 17.01 -10.99 2.35
C PHE A 59 17.18 -12.18 1.40
N ALA A 60 18.32 -12.28 0.71
CA ALA A 60 18.60 -13.41 -0.15
C ALA A 60 18.44 -14.75 0.59
N GLY A 61 17.63 -15.66 0.03
CA GLY A 61 17.30 -16.96 0.62
C GLY A 61 16.09 -16.94 1.59
N LEU A 62 15.59 -15.77 1.99
CA LEU A 62 14.32 -15.65 2.71
C LEU A 62 13.14 -15.69 1.74
N ARG A 63 12.06 -16.34 2.18
CA ARG A 63 10.88 -16.60 1.35
C ARG A 63 9.60 -16.51 2.16
N VAL A 64 8.56 -15.99 1.51
CA VAL A 64 7.16 -16.04 1.95
C VAL A 64 6.34 -16.74 0.87
N SER A 65 5.67 -17.84 1.21
CA SER A 65 4.84 -18.62 0.29
C SER A 65 3.38 -18.54 0.71
N ILE A 66 2.51 -18.11 -0.22
CA ILE A 66 1.07 -17.97 -0.01
C ILE A 66 0.35 -18.97 -0.88
N GLU A 67 -0.53 -19.78 -0.28
CA GLU A 67 -1.41 -20.72 -0.98
C GLU A 67 -2.86 -20.29 -0.78
N ILE A 68 -3.59 -20.14 -1.89
CA ILE A 68 -4.98 -19.70 -1.92
C ILE A 68 -5.86 -20.76 -2.54
N ARG A 69 -6.79 -21.30 -1.74
CA ARG A 69 -7.79 -22.28 -2.18
C ARG A 69 -9.17 -21.86 -1.67
N PRO A 70 -10.26 -22.25 -2.33
CA PRO A 70 -11.62 -21.92 -1.87
C PRO A 70 -11.99 -22.48 -0.48
N ASP A 71 -11.28 -23.49 0.00
CA ASP A 71 -11.52 -24.17 1.27
C ASP A 71 -10.51 -23.80 2.37
N HIS A 72 -9.37 -23.21 2.00
CA HIS A 72 -8.35 -22.79 2.96
C HIS A 72 -7.42 -21.70 2.44
N PHE A 73 -6.77 -21.03 3.38
CA PHE A 73 -5.65 -20.10 3.14
C PHE A 73 -4.43 -20.55 3.91
N LYS A 74 -3.27 -20.52 3.28
CA LYS A 74 -2.00 -20.80 3.96
C LYS A 74 -0.96 -19.76 3.59
N ILE A 75 -0.21 -19.32 4.59
CA ILE A 75 1.01 -18.52 4.41
C ILE A 75 2.11 -19.10 5.27
N GLY A 76 3.28 -19.27 4.68
CA GLY A 76 4.46 -19.76 5.39
C GLY A 76 5.70 -18.96 5.03
N ASP A 77 6.61 -18.81 5.99
CA ASP A 77 7.89 -18.14 5.78
C ASP A 77 9.04 -18.88 6.44
N ASN A 78 10.27 -18.52 6.07
CA ASN A 78 11.51 -18.90 6.73
C ASN A 78 12.22 -17.69 7.35
N CYS A 79 11.47 -16.71 7.85
CA CYS A 79 11.95 -15.42 8.35
C CYS A 79 12.22 -15.41 9.87
N GLY A 80 12.52 -16.56 10.49
CA GLY A 80 13.04 -16.65 11.85
C GLY A 80 12.02 -17.04 12.93
N GLY A 81 10.72 -17.13 12.59
CA GLY A 81 9.67 -17.51 13.54
C GLY A 81 9.37 -16.49 14.62
N ILE A 82 8.48 -16.83 15.54
CA ILE A 82 8.07 -16.00 16.69
C ILE A 82 8.60 -16.65 17.97
N ASP A 83 9.42 -15.94 18.71
CA ASP A 83 9.90 -16.41 20.02
C ASP A 83 8.72 -16.66 20.97
N PRO A 84 8.73 -17.76 21.81
CA PRO A 84 7.65 -18.04 22.73
C PRO A 84 7.31 -16.92 23.71
N ASP A 85 8.30 -16.15 24.16
CA ASP A 85 8.05 -15.03 25.09
C ASP A 85 7.43 -13.84 24.34
N ILE A 86 7.82 -13.60 23.10
CA ILE A 86 7.17 -12.63 22.22
C ILE A 86 5.73 -13.06 21.91
N ALA A 87 5.51 -14.36 21.68
CA ALA A 87 4.16 -14.87 21.43
C ALA A 87 3.24 -14.68 22.63
N ARG A 88 3.71 -15.05 23.85
CA ARG A 88 2.93 -14.95 25.09
C ARG A 88 2.55 -13.52 25.44
N ASN A 89 3.49 -12.59 25.27
CA ASN A 89 3.37 -11.26 25.85
C ASN A 89 2.98 -10.18 24.84
N TYR A 90 3.15 -10.42 23.53
CA TYR A 90 3.03 -9.36 22.52
C TYR A 90 2.31 -9.79 21.24
N ALA A 91 2.77 -10.83 20.53
CA ALA A 91 2.31 -11.12 19.18
C ALA A 91 0.82 -11.46 19.09
N PHE A 92 0.29 -12.19 20.09
CA PHE A 92 -1.12 -12.55 20.17
C PHE A 92 -1.98 -11.58 20.99
N CYS A 93 -1.41 -10.53 21.60
CA CYS A 93 -2.18 -9.49 22.29
C CYS A 93 -2.98 -8.65 21.28
N PHE A 94 -4.18 -8.24 21.68
CA PHE A 94 -5.00 -7.29 20.92
C PHE A 94 -4.56 -5.85 21.23
N GLY A 95 -3.78 -5.27 20.33
CA GLY A 95 -3.06 -4.03 20.55
C GLY A 95 -1.60 -4.27 20.93
N ARG A 96 -0.82 -3.20 21.03
CA ARG A 96 0.59 -3.27 21.41
C ARG A 96 0.74 -2.98 22.90
N PRO A 97 1.07 -3.98 23.75
CA PRO A 97 1.27 -3.77 25.18
C PRO A 97 2.42 -2.81 25.46
N LYS A 98 2.34 -2.09 26.59
CA LYS A 98 3.48 -1.30 27.09
C LYS A 98 4.65 -2.24 27.36
N GLY A 99 5.86 -1.85 26.92
CA GLY A 99 7.06 -2.68 27.08
C GLY A 99 7.29 -3.69 25.94
N THR A 100 6.50 -3.68 24.87
CA THR A 100 6.82 -4.45 23.65
C THR A 100 8.25 -4.13 23.20
N PRO A 101 9.13 -5.14 23.00
CA PRO A 101 10.48 -4.90 22.53
C PRO A 101 10.48 -4.12 21.21
N PRO A 102 11.31 -3.08 21.08
CA PRO A 102 11.42 -2.33 19.84
C PRO A 102 12.05 -3.21 18.77
N LEU A 103 11.46 -3.20 17.57
CA LEU A 103 12.09 -3.70 16.35
C LEU A 103 12.35 -2.48 15.47
N PRO A 104 13.60 -2.03 15.31
CA PRO A 104 13.92 -0.91 14.44
C PRO A 104 13.42 -1.14 13.03
N HIS A 105 12.88 -0.09 12.40
CA HIS A 105 12.34 -0.12 11.05
C HIS A 105 11.19 -1.11 10.81
N SER A 106 10.49 -1.53 11.88
CA SER A 106 9.36 -2.46 11.74
C SER A 106 8.18 -1.82 11.03
N VAL A 107 7.42 -2.66 10.34
CA VAL A 107 6.15 -2.32 9.71
C VAL A 107 4.98 -2.67 10.65
N GLY A 108 5.11 -3.68 11.49
CA GLY A 108 4.09 -4.18 12.42
C GLY A 108 3.92 -3.34 13.68
N GLN A 109 3.42 -2.10 13.57
CA GLN A 109 3.30 -1.16 14.69
C GLN A 109 2.13 -1.44 15.65
N PHE A 110 0.95 -1.76 15.13
CA PHE A 110 -0.31 -1.63 15.88
C PHE A 110 -0.68 -2.86 16.72
N GLY A 111 -0.06 -4.01 16.47
CA GLY A 111 -0.30 -5.24 17.21
C GLY A 111 -1.68 -5.88 16.97
N VAL A 112 -2.39 -5.53 15.90
CA VAL A 112 -3.70 -6.08 15.55
C VAL A 112 -3.73 -6.77 14.19
N GLY A 113 -2.76 -6.53 13.29
CA GLY A 113 -2.77 -6.98 11.91
C GLY A 113 -2.99 -8.48 11.76
N MET A 114 -2.19 -9.32 12.43
CA MET A 114 -2.32 -10.78 12.36
C MET A 114 -3.72 -11.26 12.77
N LYS A 115 -4.21 -10.88 13.96
CA LYS A 115 -5.53 -11.32 14.46
C LYS A 115 -6.66 -10.84 13.56
N ARG A 116 -6.57 -9.59 13.09
CA ARG A 116 -7.53 -9.01 12.14
C ARG A 116 -7.57 -9.81 10.84
N ALA A 117 -6.41 -10.19 10.30
CA ALA A 117 -6.32 -11.00 9.11
C ALA A 117 -6.89 -12.41 9.32
N LEU A 118 -6.54 -13.06 10.44
CA LEU A 118 -7.06 -14.41 10.78
C LEU A 118 -8.59 -14.42 10.86
N PHE A 119 -9.20 -13.46 11.56
CA PHE A 119 -10.66 -13.36 11.70
C PHE A 119 -11.36 -12.93 10.40
N LYS A 120 -10.69 -12.11 9.57
CA LYS A 120 -11.20 -11.76 8.24
C LYS A 120 -11.25 -12.94 7.30
N LEU A 121 -10.26 -13.82 7.37
CA LEU A 121 -10.13 -14.97 6.49
C LEU A 121 -11.12 -16.08 6.84
N GLY A 122 -11.23 -16.48 8.11
CA GLY A 122 -12.06 -17.63 8.47
C GLY A 122 -12.30 -17.81 9.97
N ASN A 123 -12.92 -18.95 10.30
CA ASN A 123 -13.37 -19.23 11.66
C ASN A 123 -12.48 -20.25 12.40
N TRP A 124 -11.51 -20.84 11.75
CA TRP A 124 -10.52 -21.70 12.39
C TRP A 124 -9.13 -21.35 11.86
N PHE A 125 -8.16 -21.21 12.77
CA PHE A 125 -6.78 -20.97 12.37
C PHE A 125 -5.78 -21.76 13.20
N ARG A 126 -4.60 -21.99 12.61
CA ARG A 126 -3.43 -22.54 13.26
C ARG A 126 -2.20 -21.75 12.84
N VAL A 127 -1.40 -21.36 13.82
CA VAL A 127 -0.12 -20.70 13.66
C VAL A 127 0.96 -21.61 14.24
N ASP A 128 1.76 -22.24 13.39
CA ASP A 128 2.94 -23.00 13.77
C ASP A 128 4.16 -22.06 13.73
N SER A 129 4.95 -22.03 14.76
CA SER A 129 6.17 -21.24 14.83
C SER A 129 7.38 -22.08 15.23
N SER A 130 8.47 -21.90 14.50
CA SER A 130 9.76 -22.50 14.77
C SER A 130 10.82 -21.39 14.86
N THR A 131 11.59 -21.38 15.94
CA THR A 131 12.81 -20.61 16.06
C THR A 131 14.01 -21.55 16.07
N SER A 132 15.23 -21.02 16.17
CA SER A 132 16.42 -21.85 16.36
C SER A 132 16.42 -22.64 17.68
N GLN A 133 15.56 -22.27 18.64
CA GLN A 133 15.54 -22.86 19.99
C GLN A 133 14.21 -23.59 20.30
N TRP A 134 13.09 -23.14 19.77
CA TRP A 134 11.76 -23.58 20.16
C TRP A 134 10.85 -23.86 18.98
N VAL A 135 9.93 -24.81 19.19
CA VAL A 135 8.82 -25.11 18.29
C VAL A 135 7.54 -25.16 19.09
N TYR A 136 6.48 -24.56 18.60
CA TYR A 136 5.14 -24.59 19.19
C TYR A 136 4.08 -24.24 18.16
N PHE A 137 2.81 -24.35 18.56
CA PHE A 137 1.71 -23.83 17.76
C PHE A 137 0.61 -23.20 18.63
N VAL A 138 -0.16 -22.32 18.02
CA VAL A 138 -1.40 -21.76 18.53
C VAL A 138 -2.51 -22.16 17.56
N GLU A 139 -3.59 -22.70 18.08
CA GLU A 139 -4.72 -23.17 17.26
C GLU A 139 -6.01 -22.80 17.95
N GLU A 140 -6.96 -22.24 17.19
CA GLU A 140 -8.20 -21.71 17.76
C GLU A 140 -9.37 -21.86 16.80
N ASP A 141 -10.53 -22.20 17.36
CA ASP A 141 -11.85 -22.04 16.76
C ASP A 141 -12.40 -20.67 17.19
N VAL A 142 -12.54 -19.76 16.23
CA VAL A 142 -12.92 -18.36 16.49
C VAL A 142 -14.35 -18.27 17.06
N LYS A 143 -15.26 -19.15 16.65
CA LYS A 143 -16.64 -19.16 17.17
C LYS A 143 -16.66 -19.60 18.62
N ALA A 144 -16.05 -20.75 18.92
CA ALA A 144 -15.93 -21.25 20.29
C ALA A 144 -15.19 -20.25 21.20
N TRP A 145 -14.11 -19.63 20.70
CA TRP A 145 -13.40 -18.58 21.43
C TRP A 145 -14.29 -17.35 21.69
N SER A 146 -15.16 -16.98 20.76
CA SER A 146 -16.04 -15.80 20.90
C SER A 146 -17.16 -16.00 21.92
N GLU A 147 -17.60 -17.23 22.15
CA GLU A 147 -18.66 -17.57 23.13
C GLU A 147 -18.20 -17.42 24.58
N ASP A 148 -16.90 -17.53 24.88
CA ASP A 148 -16.34 -17.32 26.23
C ASP A 148 -15.91 -15.87 26.40
N GLU A 149 -16.81 -14.99 26.79
CA GLU A 149 -16.58 -13.54 26.94
C GLU A 149 -15.50 -13.16 27.97
N GLU A 150 -15.23 -14.02 28.94
CA GLU A 150 -14.30 -13.72 30.03
C GLU A 150 -12.84 -14.06 29.67
N ASN A 151 -12.60 -15.08 28.86
CA ASN A 151 -11.26 -15.57 28.53
C ASN A 151 -10.78 -15.08 27.18
N TRP A 152 -9.98 -14.02 27.14
CA TRP A 152 -9.37 -13.45 25.94
C TRP A 152 -8.05 -14.11 25.50
N ASN A 153 -7.63 -15.18 26.19
CA ASN A 153 -6.34 -15.81 25.91
C ASN A 153 -6.43 -16.84 24.80
N PHE A 154 -5.32 -17.02 24.09
CA PHE A 154 -5.06 -18.15 23.21
C PHE A 154 -4.12 -19.14 23.90
N SER A 155 -4.22 -20.42 23.58
CA SER A 155 -3.40 -21.47 24.16
C SER A 155 -2.19 -21.79 23.30
N MET A 156 -0.98 -21.65 23.82
CA MET A 156 0.24 -22.17 23.21
C MET A 156 0.34 -23.66 23.45
N LYS A 157 0.37 -24.46 22.40
CA LYS A 157 0.39 -25.93 22.44
C LYS A 157 1.72 -26.47 21.89
N GLY A 158 2.12 -27.65 22.34
CA GLY A 158 3.26 -28.40 21.79
C GLY A 158 4.61 -27.70 21.96
N LEU A 159 4.77 -26.80 22.95
CA LEU A 159 6.04 -26.13 23.20
C LEU A 159 7.12 -27.14 23.55
N ARG A 160 8.19 -27.18 22.75
CA ARG A 160 9.35 -28.06 22.95
C ARG A 160 10.59 -27.44 22.34
N PRO A 161 11.80 -27.83 22.78
CA PRO A 161 13.04 -27.45 22.12
C PRO A 161 13.03 -27.86 20.64
N ALA A 162 13.61 -27.02 19.78
CA ALA A 162 13.89 -27.34 18.39
C ALA A 162 15.02 -28.40 18.37
N LEU A 163 14.76 -29.55 17.75
CA LEU A 163 15.73 -30.66 17.62
C LEU A 163 16.04 -30.88 16.12
N GLY A 164 17.31 -31.06 15.81
CA GLY A 164 17.76 -31.26 14.43
C GLY A 164 17.75 -29.98 13.58
N ASP A 165 17.74 -30.14 12.25
CA ASP A 165 17.75 -29.06 11.27
C ASP A 165 16.35 -28.46 11.07
N VAL A 166 15.84 -27.77 12.09
CA VAL A 166 14.57 -27.03 11.98
C VAL A 166 14.82 -25.70 11.32
N THR A 167 14.19 -25.44 10.17
CA THR A 167 14.21 -24.13 9.53
C THR A 167 13.34 -23.17 10.35
N PRO A 168 13.93 -22.08 10.92
CA PRO A 168 13.15 -21.10 11.64
C PRO A 168 12.16 -20.38 10.71
N GLY A 169 10.90 -20.28 11.13
CA GLY A 169 9.86 -19.64 10.33
C GLY A 169 8.49 -19.74 10.97
N THR A 170 7.50 -19.18 10.29
CA THR A 170 6.09 -19.20 10.72
C THR A 170 5.23 -19.79 9.62
N ASN A 171 4.28 -20.68 9.98
CA ASN A 171 3.27 -21.20 9.06
C ASN A 171 1.89 -20.91 9.66
N ILE A 172 1.03 -20.27 8.89
CA ILE A 172 -0.35 -19.96 9.25
C ILE A 172 -1.27 -20.73 8.30
N LEU A 173 -2.22 -21.47 8.86
CA LEU A 173 -3.28 -22.15 8.13
C LEU A 173 -4.62 -21.62 8.65
N VAL A 174 -5.48 -21.18 7.74
CA VAL A 174 -6.85 -20.74 8.03
C VAL A 174 -7.81 -21.63 7.26
N LYS A 175 -8.77 -22.19 7.97
CA LYS A 175 -9.87 -23.03 7.45
C LYS A 175 -11.22 -22.43 7.80
N GLU A 176 -12.29 -23.10 7.37
CA GLU A 176 -13.65 -22.58 7.56
C GLU A 176 -13.75 -21.11 7.11
N LEU A 177 -13.30 -20.87 5.89
CA LEU A 177 -13.23 -19.52 5.33
C LEU A 177 -14.60 -18.83 5.36
N ASN A 178 -14.58 -17.54 5.60
CA ASN A 178 -15.78 -16.73 5.47
C ASN A 178 -16.33 -16.84 4.03
N PRO A 179 -17.68 -16.93 3.82
CA PRO A 179 -18.25 -17.20 2.50
C PRO A 179 -17.78 -16.26 1.39
N SER A 180 -17.64 -14.97 1.70
CA SER A 180 -17.12 -13.98 0.73
C SER A 180 -15.66 -14.24 0.36
N VAL A 181 -14.84 -14.65 1.32
CA VAL A 181 -13.42 -14.99 1.11
C VAL A 181 -13.28 -16.22 0.21
N SER A 182 -14.06 -17.29 0.51
CA SER A 182 -14.10 -18.50 -0.33
C SER A 182 -14.47 -18.19 -1.78
N GLN A 183 -15.47 -17.29 -1.99
CA GLN A 183 -15.89 -16.85 -3.33
C GLN A 183 -14.79 -16.05 -4.05
N ASP A 184 -14.12 -15.16 -3.34
CA ASP A 184 -13.03 -14.36 -3.91
C ASP A 184 -11.83 -15.27 -4.28
N PHE A 185 -11.49 -16.24 -3.44
CA PHE A 185 -10.39 -17.17 -3.67
C PHE A 185 -10.62 -18.10 -4.86
N ALA A 186 -11.87 -18.35 -5.23
CA ALA A 186 -12.21 -19.08 -6.44
C ALA A 186 -11.96 -18.31 -7.75
N ARG A 187 -11.74 -16.99 -7.68
CA ARG A 187 -11.56 -16.12 -8.85
C ARG A 187 -10.09 -15.91 -9.17
N ILE A 188 -9.71 -16.10 -10.42
CA ILE A 188 -8.34 -15.88 -10.87
C ILE A 188 -7.94 -14.40 -10.78
N GLU A 189 -8.89 -13.48 -10.97
CA GLU A 189 -8.71 -12.04 -10.88
C GLU A 189 -8.27 -11.61 -9.48
N PHE A 190 -8.75 -12.30 -8.44
CA PHE A 190 -8.34 -12.02 -7.07
C PHE A 190 -6.85 -12.27 -6.88
N LYS A 191 -6.35 -13.42 -7.35
CA LYS A 191 -4.92 -13.77 -7.24
C LYS A 191 -4.04 -12.77 -7.99
N LYS A 192 -4.47 -12.37 -9.19
CA LYS A 192 -3.75 -11.35 -9.97
C LYS A 192 -3.68 -10.03 -9.23
N ARG A 193 -4.80 -9.53 -8.71
CA ARG A 193 -4.85 -8.28 -7.92
C ARG A 193 -4.01 -8.38 -6.64
N LEU A 194 -4.02 -9.52 -5.95
CA LEU A 194 -3.18 -9.74 -4.77
C LEU A 194 -1.69 -9.65 -5.13
N MET A 195 -1.26 -10.31 -6.22
CA MET A 195 0.13 -10.26 -6.66
C MET A 195 0.56 -8.84 -7.04
N GLU A 196 -0.29 -8.09 -7.74
CA GLU A 196 -0.05 -6.68 -8.10
C GLU A 196 0.06 -5.79 -6.84
N ASP A 197 -0.81 -6.01 -5.85
CA ASP A 197 -0.78 -5.30 -4.57
C ASP A 197 0.51 -5.61 -3.78
N LEU A 198 0.87 -6.89 -3.66
CA LEU A 198 2.09 -7.30 -2.97
C LEU A 198 3.36 -6.78 -3.67
N ALA A 199 3.40 -6.82 -5.01
CA ALA A 199 4.49 -6.26 -5.82
C ALA A 199 4.71 -4.77 -5.55
N THR A 200 3.62 -4.05 -5.32
CA THR A 200 3.62 -2.62 -5.05
C THR A 200 3.98 -2.34 -3.59
N ARG A 201 3.30 -2.98 -2.63
CA ARG A 201 3.47 -2.70 -1.19
C ARG A 201 4.81 -3.15 -0.64
N HIS A 202 5.33 -4.29 -1.09
CA HIS A 202 6.57 -4.88 -0.60
C HIS A 202 7.73 -4.70 -1.60
N HIS A 203 7.65 -3.65 -2.40
CA HIS A 203 8.62 -3.34 -3.43
C HIS A 203 10.07 -3.38 -2.93
N GLU A 204 10.38 -2.70 -1.80
CA GLU A 204 11.73 -2.69 -1.24
C GLU A 204 12.16 -4.08 -0.77
N ALA A 205 11.31 -4.79 -0.02
CA ALA A 205 11.62 -6.14 0.45
C ALA A 205 11.95 -7.10 -0.71
N LEU A 206 11.18 -7.03 -1.81
CA LEU A 206 11.44 -7.81 -3.02
C LEU A 206 12.77 -7.44 -3.68
N ARG A 207 13.12 -6.15 -3.72
CA ARG A 207 14.41 -5.69 -4.26
C ARG A 207 15.60 -6.08 -3.38
N GLU A 208 15.40 -6.15 -2.08
CA GLU A 208 16.40 -6.58 -1.11
C GLU A 208 16.54 -8.11 -1.04
N GLY A 209 15.85 -8.83 -1.92
CA GLY A 209 16.01 -10.26 -2.15
C GLY A 209 15.00 -11.16 -1.43
N LEU A 210 13.97 -10.60 -0.74
CA LEU A 210 12.87 -11.41 -0.21
C LEU A 210 12.04 -11.99 -1.37
N VAL A 211 11.87 -13.30 -1.39
CA VAL A 211 11.01 -13.96 -2.38
C VAL A 211 9.60 -14.07 -1.81
N ILE A 212 8.62 -13.49 -2.49
CA ILE A 212 7.19 -13.66 -2.18
C ILE A 212 6.56 -14.45 -3.32
N GLU A 213 5.83 -15.52 -3.02
CA GLU A 213 5.15 -16.38 -4.00
C GLU A 213 3.67 -16.53 -3.66
N VAL A 214 2.83 -16.49 -4.68
CA VAL A 214 1.40 -16.83 -4.59
C VAL A 214 1.15 -18.07 -5.47
N ASP A 215 0.73 -19.17 -4.88
CA ASP A 215 0.54 -20.46 -5.55
C ASP A 215 1.77 -20.85 -6.41
N THR A 216 2.97 -20.72 -5.83
CA THR A 216 4.28 -20.98 -6.47
C THR A 216 4.69 -19.98 -7.57
N ILE A 217 3.89 -18.99 -7.87
CA ILE A 217 4.23 -17.96 -8.84
C ILE A 217 4.92 -16.79 -8.10
N PRO A 218 6.17 -16.46 -8.44
CA PRO A 218 6.88 -15.39 -7.77
C PRO A 218 6.29 -14.01 -8.11
N VAL A 219 6.11 -13.19 -7.06
CA VAL A 219 5.73 -11.79 -7.18
C VAL A 219 6.95 -10.98 -7.65
N GLN A 220 6.80 -10.27 -8.76
CA GLN A 220 7.87 -9.44 -9.30
C GLN A 220 7.79 -8.03 -8.71
N SER A 221 8.94 -7.49 -8.28
CA SER A 221 9.01 -6.11 -7.81
C SER A 221 8.60 -5.13 -8.90
N LYS A 222 7.77 -4.15 -8.57
CA LYS A 222 7.50 -3.02 -9.48
C LYS A 222 8.72 -2.10 -9.48
N VAL A 223 9.24 -1.80 -10.66
CA VAL A 223 10.42 -0.92 -10.76
C VAL A 223 9.99 0.53 -10.54
N LEU A 224 10.71 1.24 -9.67
CA LEU A 224 10.52 2.67 -9.40
C LEU A 224 11.67 3.43 -10.08
N ASP A 225 11.38 3.96 -11.25
CA ASP A 225 12.38 4.59 -12.11
C ASP A 225 12.02 6.02 -12.46
N LEU A 226 13.06 6.77 -12.83
CA LEU A 226 12.97 8.09 -13.41
C LEU A 226 13.87 8.20 -14.62
N PHE A 227 13.52 9.08 -15.54
CA PHE A 227 14.40 9.53 -16.59
C PHE A 227 15.52 10.40 -16.02
N ALA A 228 16.73 10.17 -16.46
CA ALA A 228 17.88 11.01 -16.17
C ALA A 228 18.84 11.09 -17.36
N SER A 229 19.48 12.26 -17.49
CA SER A 229 20.58 12.51 -18.43
C SER A 229 21.53 13.53 -17.79
N PRO A 230 22.66 13.90 -18.42
CA PRO A 230 23.49 14.99 -17.95
C PRO A 230 22.73 16.32 -17.78
N ARG A 231 21.68 16.56 -18.58
CA ARG A 231 20.86 17.79 -18.55
C ARG A 231 19.53 17.60 -17.86
N LEU A 232 19.01 16.37 -17.74
CA LEU A 232 17.77 16.05 -17.04
C LEU A 232 18.09 15.36 -15.72
N ARG A 233 17.93 16.06 -14.59
CA ARG A 233 18.19 15.50 -13.26
C ARG A 233 16.93 15.60 -12.42
N PRO A 234 16.50 14.50 -11.76
CA PRO A 234 15.42 14.53 -10.79
C PRO A 234 15.68 15.52 -9.65
N GLY A 235 14.61 16.10 -9.11
CA GLY A 235 14.67 16.87 -7.87
C GLY A 235 14.71 15.94 -6.68
N VAL A 236 15.60 16.20 -5.72
CA VAL A 236 15.75 15.37 -4.50
C VAL A 236 15.87 16.28 -3.28
N ARG A 237 15.15 15.93 -2.21
CA ARG A 237 15.24 16.57 -0.90
C ARG A 237 15.44 15.51 0.15
N VAL A 238 16.47 15.66 0.98
CA VAL A 238 16.78 14.72 2.07
C VAL A 238 16.97 15.53 3.35
N TYR A 239 16.27 15.14 4.41
CA TYR A 239 16.36 15.78 5.72
C TYR A 239 15.81 14.89 6.83
N ASP A 240 16.16 15.21 8.07
CA ASP A 240 15.65 14.53 9.25
C ASP A 240 14.66 15.42 10.01
N VAL A 241 13.58 14.83 10.50
CA VAL A 241 12.60 15.47 11.36
C VAL A 241 12.61 14.78 12.72
N THR A 242 12.83 15.56 13.78
CA THR A 242 12.76 15.05 15.15
C THR A 242 11.52 15.61 15.86
N PRO A 243 10.44 14.83 15.95
CA PRO A 243 9.23 15.27 16.65
C PRO A 243 9.47 15.50 18.14
N LEU A 244 8.74 16.43 18.74
CA LEU A 244 8.79 16.67 20.19
C LEU A 244 7.81 15.75 20.93
N PRO A 245 8.12 15.32 22.19
CA PRO A 245 9.37 15.54 22.92
C PRO A 245 10.55 14.78 22.29
N LYS A 246 11.78 15.28 22.44
CA LYS A 246 12.99 14.74 21.81
C LYS A 246 13.06 13.21 21.88
N GLY A 247 13.06 12.57 20.72
CA GLY A 247 13.09 11.12 20.54
C GLY A 247 13.91 10.75 19.30
N LYS A 248 13.57 9.61 18.70
CA LYS A 248 14.14 9.18 17.44
C LYS A 248 13.65 10.08 16.30
N SER A 249 14.46 10.24 15.26
CA SER A 249 14.11 11.03 14.08
C SER A 249 13.38 10.19 13.05
N VAL A 250 12.70 10.90 12.13
CA VAL A 250 12.21 10.37 10.86
C VAL A 250 13.10 10.90 9.77
N HIS A 251 13.75 10.02 9.05
CA HIS A 251 14.49 10.35 7.84
C HIS A 251 13.52 10.49 6.67
N VAL A 252 13.50 11.66 6.03
CA VAL A 252 12.61 11.96 4.90
C VAL A 252 13.44 12.13 3.64
N ARG A 253 13.12 11.35 2.61
CA ARG A 253 13.69 11.48 1.27
C ARG A 253 12.57 11.65 0.25
N LEU A 254 12.54 12.79 -0.42
CA LEU A 254 11.59 13.12 -1.47
C LEU A 254 12.33 13.14 -2.81
N VAL A 255 11.76 12.52 -3.82
CA VAL A 255 12.32 12.51 -5.18
C VAL A 255 11.21 12.81 -6.18
N THR A 256 11.47 13.71 -7.13
CA THR A 256 10.52 14.03 -8.21
C THR A 256 11.23 14.04 -9.56
N GLY A 257 10.53 13.63 -10.60
CA GLY A 257 11.07 13.64 -11.94
C GLY A 257 10.05 13.20 -12.98
N LEU A 258 10.57 12.77 -14.10
CA LEU A 258 9.80 12.34 -15.26
C LEU A 258 9.98 10.84 -15.49
N PHE A 259 8.92 10.18 -15.90
CA PHE A 259 8.96 8.82 -16.40
C PHE A 259 7.79 8.59 -17.36
N ASP A 260 8.02 7.85 -18.44
CA ASP A 260 6.99 7.47 -19.39
C ASP A 260 6.83 5.95 -19.39
N GLY A 261 5.75 5.47 -18.79
CA GLY A 261 5.38 4.05 -18.73
C GLY A 261 4.56 3.58 -19.94
N GLY A 262 4.49 4.35 -21.01
CA GLY A 262 3.68 4.02 -22.20
C GLY A 262 2.17 4.08 -21.92
N ASP A 263 1.42 3.04 -22.30
CA ASP A 263 -0.06 3.04 -22.23
C ASP A 263 -0.61 3.19 -20.81
N GLN A 264 0.14 2.77 -19.78
CA GLN A 264 -0.24 2.88 -18.35
C GLN A 264 0.20 4.19 -17.71
N ASN A 265 0.85 5.08 -18.46
CA ASN A 265 1.52 6.25 -17.90
C ASN A 265 0.61 7.16 -17.06
N ALA A 266 -0.62 7.42 -17.50
CA ALA A 266 -1.58 8.24 -16.76
C ALA A 266 -2.07 7.57 -15.46
N ALA A 267 -2.19 6.24 -15.43
CA ALA A 267 -2.58 5.49 -14.25
C ALA A 267 -1.46 5.53 -13.19
N ASP A 268 -0.22 5.34 -13.62
CA ASP A 268 0.97 5.27 -12.77
C ASP A 268 1.56 6.64 -12.41
N ALA A 269 1.08 7.73 -12.99
CA ALA A 269 1.51 9.10 -12.63
C ALA A 269 1.09 9.47 -11.22
N GLY A 270 1.81 10.40 -10.59
CA GLY A 270 1.50 10.88 -9.25
C GLY A 270 2.58 10.58 -8.23
N TRP A 271 2.21 10.66 -6.95
CA TRP A 271 3.10 10.40 -5.84
C TRP A 271 2.97 8.96 -5.31
N TYR A 272 4.08 8.41 -4.91
CA TYR A 272 4.20 7.14 -4.19
C TYR A 272 4.78 7.44 -2.80
N VAL A 273 4.12 6.98 -1.74
CA VAL A 273 4.53 7.23 -0.36
C VAL A 273 4.89 5.93 0.32
N PHE A 274 6.05 5.88 0.93
CA PHE A 274 6.62 4.73 1.61
C PHE A 274 6.91 5.05 3.08
N CYS A 275 6.69 4.09 3.95
CA CYS A 275 7.04 4.14 5.37
C CYS A 275 7.78 2.86 5.74
N ASN A 276 9.06 2.96 6.15
CA ASN A 276 9.96 1.82 6.43
C ASN A 276 9.94 0.77 5.32
N GLY A 277 10.00 1.22 4.06
CA GLY A 277 10.03 0.35 2.90
C GLY A 277 8.67 -0.23 2.46
N ARG A 278 7.59 0.03 3.22
CA ARG A 278 6.24 -0.36 2.83
C ARG A 278 5.51 0.78 2.13
N MET A 279 5.00 0.52 0.95
CA MET A 279 4.19 1.52 0.22
C MET A 279 2.83 1.70 0.89
N VAL A 280 2.51 2.95 1.19
CA VAL A 280 1.24 3.39 1.80
C VAL A 280 0.30 3.99 0.77
N LEU A 281 0.83 4.81 -0.13
CA LEU A 281 0.07 5.38 -1.26
C LEU A 281 0.77 5.05 -2.58
N ALA A 282 0.00 4.71 -3.59
CA ALA A 282 0.47 4.42 -4.95
C ALA A 282 -0.19 5.37 -5.95
N ALA A 283 0.61 6.03 -6.77
CA ALA A 283 0.16 6.91 -7.85
C ALA A 283 -0.90 7.93 -7.39
N ASP A 284 -0.74 8.49 -6.19
CA ASP A 284 -1.70 9.43 -5.62
C ASP A 284 -1.66 10.77 -6.36
N LYS A 285 -2.84 11.31 -6.62
CA LYS A 285 -3.08 12.54 -7.40
C LYS A 285 -4.00 13.51 -6.66
N SER A 286 -4.21 13.26 -5.37
CA SER A 286 -5.14 14.02 -4.53
C SER A 286 -4.46 15.17 -3.79
N THR A 287 -5.24 15.90 -3.04
CA THR A 287 -4.74 16.95 -2.13
C THR A 287 -3.87 16.40 -1.00
N THR A 288 -4.00 15.11 -0.70
CA THR A 288 -3.14 14.41 0.26
C THR A 288 -1.67 14.55 -0.12
N THR A 289 -1.35 14.41 -1.42
CA THR A 289 0.02 14.57 -1.95
C THR A 289 0.24 15.93 -2.63
N ALA A 290 -0.42 16.96 -2.12
CA ALA A 290 -0.31 18.36 -2.50
C ALA A 290 -0.94 18.79 -3.83
N TRP A 291 -1.52 17.89 -4.65
CA TRP A 291 -2.18 18.27 -5.89
C TRP A 291 -3.40 19.17 -5.64
N GLY A 292 -3.33 20.44 -6.10
CA GLY A 292 -4.38 21.43 -5.88
C GLY A 292 -4.47 21.95 -4.44
N PHE A 293 -3.52 21.62 -3.57
CA PHE A 293 -3.44 22.11 -2.20
C PHE A 293 -2.55 23.35 -2.10
N GLY A 294 -2.98 24.37 -1.34
CA GLY A 294 -2.17 25.56 -1.07
C GLY A 294 -1.77 26.40 -2.30
N GLY A 295 -2.22 26.07 -3.51
CA GLY A 295 -1.94 26.83 -4.73
C GLY A 295 -0.52 26.69 -5.29
N THR A 296 0.36 25.92 -4.65
CA THR A 296 1.75 25.72 -5.11
C THR A 296 1.80 24.90 -6.40
N ILE A 297 1.04 23.81 -6.48
CA ILE A 297 0.88 23.00 -7.69
C ILE A 297 -0.59 22.89 -8.08
N PRO A 298 -0.92 22.76 -9.38
CA PRO A 298 -2.32 22.67 -9.83
C PRO A 298 -2.98 21.36 -9.38
N ARG A 299 -4.30 21.26 -9.54
CA ARG A 299 -4.98 19.97 -9.49
C ARG A 299 -4.42 19.08 -10.60
N TYR A 300 -4.32 17.76 -10.31
CA TYR A 300 -3.84 16.81 -11.31
C TYR A 300 -4.72 16.85 -12.57
N HIS A 301 -4.06 16.83 -13.71
CA HIS A 301 -4.68 16.70 -15.04
C HIS A 301 -3.85 15.68 -15.85
N PRO A 302 -4.45 14.90 -16.77
CA PRO A 302 -3.73 13.91 -17.59
C PRO A 302 -2.50 14.44 -18.35
N GLN A 303 -2.42 15.74 -18.60
CA GLN A 303 -1.21 16.34 -19.16
C GLN A 303 0.05 16.14 -18.30
N TYR A 304 -0.12 15.85 -16.98
CA TYR A 304 0.96 15.57 -16.04
C TYR A 304 1.28 14.08 -15.95
N SER A 305 0.90 13.27 -16.94
CA SER A 305 1.13 11.83 -16.95
C SER A 305 2.61 11.42 -16.87
N LEU A 306 3.53 12.28 -17.30
CA LEU A 306 4.97 12.06 -17.14
C LEU A 306 5.48 12.24 -15.71
N PHE A 307 4.70 12.89 -14.83
CA PHE A 307 5.14 13.16 -13.47
C PHE A 307 5.25 11.89 -12.62
N ARG A 308 6.35 11.75 -11.91
CA ARG A 308 6.52 10.77 -10.83
C ARG A 308 7.12 11.46 -9.62
N GLY A 309 6.55 11.16 -8.46
CA GLY A 309 7.07 11.60 -7.17
C GLY A 309 7.14 10.44 -6.20
N TYR A 310 8.18 10.40 -5.38
CA TYR A 310 8.42 9.38 -4.38
C TYR A 310 8.75 10.06 -3.05
N ALA A 311 8.07 9.63 -1.99
CA ALA A 311 8.29 10.13 -0.63
C ALA A 311 8.56 8.93 0.29
N PHE A 312 9.75 8.89 0.86
CA PHE A 312 10.21 7.84 1.78
C PHE A 312 10.31 8.43 3.18
N PHE A 313 9.71 7.75 4.13
CA PHE A 313 9.74 8.07 5.56
C PHE A 313 10.29 6.86 6.30
N ASP A 314 11.48 6.99 6.87
CA ASP A 314 12.16 5.91 7.58
C ASP A 314 12.45 6.31 9.02
N SER A 315 12.13 5.42 9.96
CA SER A 315 12.39 5.62 11.37
C SER A 315 12.62 4.29 12.08
N GLU A 316 13.56 4.26 13.02
CA GLU A 316 13.67 3.16 13.96
C GLU A 316 12.43 3.01 14.85
N ASP A 317 11.70 4.11 15.05
CA ASP A 317 10.44 4.11 15.79
C ASP A 317 9.27 4.29 14.82
N SER A 318 8.64 3.18 14.45
CA SER A 318 7.53 3.15 13.52
C SER A 318 6.31 3.97 13.98
N SER A 319 6.21 4.33 15.27
CA SER A 319 5.14 5.18 15.80
C SER A 319 5.25 6.65 15.36
N LEU A 320 6.41 7.06 14.86
CA LEU A 320 6.64 8.41 14.33
C LEU A 320 6.28 8.54 12.85
N LEU A 321 6.04 7.41 12.16
CA LEU A 321 5.75 7.39 10.74
C LEU A 321 4.31 7.84 10.46
N PRO A 322 4.09 8.57 9.36
CA PRO A 322 2.81 9.19 9.07
C PRO A 322 1.84 8.24 8.36
N TRP A 323 1.54 7.08 8.94
CA TRP A 323 0.58 6.11 8.40
C TRP A 323 -0.56 5.83 9.37
N ARG A 324 -1.70 5.44 8.83
CA ARG A 324 -2.85 4.98 9.62
C ARG A 324 -2.74 3.49 9.95
N THR A 325 -3.60 3.01 10.85
CA THR A 325 -3.61 1.60 11.30
C THR A 325 -3.82 0.59 10.18
N THR A 326 -4.46 0.99 9.08
CA THR A 326 -4.66 0.17 7.88
C THR A 326 -3.45 0.13 6.96
N LYS A 327 -2.48 1.05 7.14
CA LYS A 327 -1.29 1.23 6.29
C LYS A 327 -1.62 1.39 4.79
N THR A 328 -2.83 1.87 4.48
CA THR A 328 -3.31 2.17 3.13
C THR A 328 -3.57 3.65 2.94
N GLU A 329 -3.35 4.43 3.97
CA GLU A 329 -3.54 5.87 4.02
C GLU A 329 -2.48 6.51 4.88
N VAL A 330 -2.15 7.77 4.58
CA VAL A 330 -1.29 8.59 5.43
C VAL A 330 -2.12 9.29 6.50
N ASP A 331 -1.49 9.57 7.63
CA ASP A 331 -2.03 10.45 8.66
C ASP A 331 -1.70 11.90 8.30
N GLU A 332 -2.66 12.59 7.67
CA GLU A 332 -2.52 13.99 7.27
C GLU A 332 -2.41 14.96 8.45
N ASP A 333 -2.75 14.50 9.67
CA ASP A 333 -2.60 15.29 10.89
C ASP A 333 -1.19 15.20 11.50
N SER A 334 -0.40 14.24 11.06
CA SER A 334 1.02 14.13 11.44
C SER A 334 1.80 15.38 11.05
N LEU A 335 2.52 15.97 12.01
CA LEU A 335 3.39 17.13 11.74
C LEU A 335 4.53 16.79 10.77
N VAL A 336 5.03 15.55 10.83
CA VAL A 336 6.04 15.04 9.89
C VAL A 336 5.47 15.07 8.46
N TYR A 337 4.24 14.57 8.29
CA TYR A 337 3.62 14.53 6.96
C TYR A 337 3.28 15.92 6.42
N ARG A 338 2.73 16.79 7.27
CA ARG A 338 2.39 18.17 6.86
C ARG A 338 3.61 18.92 6.31
N GLY A 339 4.73 18.88 7.04
CA GLY A 339 5.98 19.47 6.56
C GLY A 339 6.49 18.83 5.27
N ALA A 340 6.41 17.51 5.16
CA ALA A 340 6.82 16.80 3.96
C ALA A 340 5.91 17.13 2.76
N ARG A 341 4.59 17.27 2.96
CA ARG A 341 3.65 17.65 1.90
C ARG A 341 3.96 19.02 1.31
N ASP A 342 4.34 19.99 2.15
CA ASP A 342 4.74 21.31 1.67
C ASP A 342 6.03 21.23 0.85
N GLU A 343 7.02 20.46 1.29
CA GLU A 343 8.25 20.19 0.53
C GLU A 343 7.98 19.41 -0.76
N MET A 344 7.04 18.44 -0.75
CA MET A 344 6.59 17.73 -1.96
C MET A 344 6.04 18.69 -3.01
N ALA A 345 5.23 19.68 -2.60
CA ALA A 345 4.70 20.70 -3.51
C ALA A 345 5.82 21.58 -4.11
N ILE A 346 6.76 22.01 -3.27
CA ILE A 346 7.91 22.82 -3.69
C ILE A 346 8.77 22.04 -4.70
N LEU A 347 9.06 20.78 -4.39
CA LEU A 347 9.91 19.93 -5.22
C LEU A 347 9.25 19.54 -6.56
N ALA A 348 7.92 19.36 -6.56
CA ALA A 348 7.16 19.03 -7.76
C ALA A 348 7.01 20.21 -8.73
N ARG A 349 6.99 21.44 -8.23
CA ARG A 349 6.70 22.64 -9.04
C ARG A 349 7.59 22.77 -10.29
N PRO A 350 8.93 22.67 -10.22
CA PRO A 350 9.78 22.77 -11.40
C PRO A 350 9.52 21.67 -12.43
N VAL A 351 9.19 20.44 -11.97
CA VAL A 351 8.85 19.32 -12.86
C VAL A 351 7.55 19.60 -13.61
N ILE A 352 6.54 20.13 -12.91
CA ILE A 352 5.26 20.50 -13.49
C ILE A 352 5.40 21.64 -14.49
N ASP A 353 6.23 22.66 -14.17
CA ASP A 353 6.52 23.78 -15.06
C ASP A 353 7.23 23.31 -16.34
N PHE A 354 8.16 22.36 -16.22
CA PHE A 354 8.78 21.73 -17.37
C PHE A 354 7.77 20.95 -18.22
N ILE A 355 6.92 20.12 -17.62
CA ILE A 355 5.87 19.37 -18.36
C ILE A 355 4.94 20.37 -19.08
N ASN A 356 4.60 21.51 -18.47
CA ASN A 356 3.79 22.54 -19.09
C ASN A 356 4.50 23.15 -20.33
N SER A 357 5.82 23.29 -20.33
CA SER A 357 6.57 23.83 -21.46
C SER A 357 6.56 22.89 -22.68
N ILE A 358 6.48 21.57 -22.45
CA ILE A 358 6.47 20.53 -23.50
C ILE A 358 5.10 19.90 -23.73
N LYS A 359 4.01 20.43 -23.14
CA LYS A 359 2.67 19.82 -23.15
C LYS A 359 2.09 19.55 -24.53
N GLU A 360 2.47 20.33 -25.54
CA GLU A 360 2.00 20.18 -26.93
C GLU A 360 2.64 18.96 -27.63
N ASP A 361 3.86 18.59 -27.21
CA ASP A 361 4.57 17.41 -27.71
C ASP A 361 5.49 16.83 -26.64
N THR A 362 4.94 15.98 -25.77
CA THR A 362 5.67 15.34 -24.67
C THR A 362 6.69 14.30 -25.17
N SER A 363 6.58 13.84 -26.43
CA SER A 363 7.52 12.87 -26.98
C SER A 363 8.93 13.43 -27.18
N GLN A 364 9.09 14.78 -27.15
CA GLN A 364 10.41 15.44 -27.19
C GLN A 364 11.35 14.95 -26.11
N ILE A 365 10.84 14.49 -24.95
CA ILE A 365 11.68 13.98 -23.87
C ILE A 365 12.55 12.79 -24.33
N HIS A 366 12.05 11.97 -25.25
CA HIS A 366 12.78 10.81 -25.79
C HIS A 366 13.88 11.20 -26.78
N GLU A 367 13.90 12.45 -27.22
CA GLU A 367 14.96 13.00 -28.08
C GLU A 367 16.16 13.54 -27.26
N GLU A 368 16.03 13.56 -25.91
CA GLU A 368 17.12 14.01 -25.03
C GLU A 368 18.32 13.06 -25.17
N PRO A 369 19.52 13.59 -25.54
CA PRO A 369 20.72 12.81 -25.64
C PRO A 369 21.07 12.12 -24.31
N ASP A 370 21.53 10.88 -24.39
CA ASP A 370 21.93 10.07 -23.24
C ASP A 370 20.80 9.89 -22.19
N LEU A 371 19.52 9.99 -22.62
CA LEU A 371 18.40 9.71 -21.73
C LEU A 371 18.44 8.26 -21.29
N GLY A 372 18.60 8.05 -19.99
CA GLY A 372 18.57 6.74 -19.35
C GLY A 372 17.39 6.58 -18.39
N ILE A 373 17.08 5.35 -18.06
CA ILE A 373 16.15 4.98 -16.99
C ILE A 373 17.01 4.65 -15.77
N VAL A 374 16.79 5.37 -14.67
CA VAL A 374 17.61 5.27 -13.46
C VAL A 374 16.72 4.96 -12.27
N PRO A 375 17.05 3.92 -11.48
CA PRO A 375 16.31 3.59 -10.25
C PRO A 375 16.33 4.75 -9.26
N VAL A 376 15.18 4.99 -8.61
CA VAL A 376 14.98 6.09 -7.65
C VAL A 376 15.98 6.04 -6.49
N ASP A 377 16.41 4.84 -6.09
CA ASP A 377 17.38 4.68 -5.00
C ASP A 377 18.79 5.17 -5.31
N SER A 378 19.08 5.40 -6.61
CA SER A 378 20.35 6.01 -7.01
C SER A 378 20.44 7.50 -6.59
N PHE A 379 19.33 8.12 -6.20
CA PHE A 379 19.25 9.53 -5.82
C PHE A 379 19.24 9.69 -4.29
N ALA A 380 20.40 9.60 -3.66
CA ALA A 380 20.53 9.63 -2.19
C ALA A 380 20.81 11.03 -1.61
N ALA A 381 21.26 11.99 -2.41
CA ALA A 381 21.63 13.32 -1.94
C ALA A 381 20.70 14.40 -2.50
N SER A 382 20.45 15.44 -1.71
CA SER A 382 19.62 16.59 -2.13
C SER A 382 20.19 17.25 -3.38
N GLN A 383 19.35 17.46 -4.38
CA GLN A 383 19.67 18.16 -5.63
C GLN A 383 18.42 18.83 -6.20
N THR A 384 18.62 19.91 -6.95
CA THR A 384 17.55 20.60 -7.66
C THR A 384 17.19 19.86 -8.95
N PHE A 385 15.90 19.89 -9.30
CA PHE A 385 15.46 19.44 -10.61
C PHE A 385 16.08 20.32 -11.70
N THR A 386 16.64 19.68 -12.73
CA THR A 386 17.10 20.38 -13.93
C THR A 386 16.53 19.67 -15.15
N ALA A 387 16.23 20.45 -16.17
CA ALA A 387 15.73 19.93 -17.43
C ALA A 387 16.38 20.67 -18.61
N PRO A 388 16.51 20.04 -19.78
CA PRO A 388 17.00 20.69 -20.98
C PRO A 388 16.01 21.76 -21.42
N ASP A 389 16.52 22.82 -22.03
CA ASP A 389 15.69 23.81 -22.72
C ASP A 389 15.13 23.19 -24.01
N MET A 390 13.82 22.92 -24.01
CA MET A 390 13.11 22.32 -25.13
C MET A 390 12.21 23.38 -25.77
N ALA A 391 12.44 23.69 -27.04
CA ALA A 391 11.58 24.61 -27.75
C ALA A 391 10.15 24.04 -27.88
N PRO A 392 9.12 24.84 -27.57
CA PRO A 392 7.73 24.38 -27.74
C PRO A 392 7.48 23.96 -29.19
N ARG A 393 7.25 22.68 -29.40
CA ARG A 393 6.88 22.14 -30.71
C ARG A 393 5.39 21.85 -30.70
N LYS A 394 4.66 22.40 -31.67
CA LYS A 394 3.28 21.96 -31.92
C LYS A 394 3.36 20.63 -32.70
N LYS A 395 2.81 19.55 -32.13
CA LYS A 395 2.55 18.35 -32.95
C LYS A 395 1.77 18.76 -34.18
N PRO A 396 2.20 18.39 -35.39
CA PRO A 396 1.35 18.57 -36.57
C PRO A 396 0.00 17.91 -36.27
N LYS A 397 -1.07 18.69 -36.37
CA LYS A 397 -2.43 18.14 -36.22
C LYS A 397 -2.68 17.15 -37.31
N THR A 398 -2.47 15.86 -37.02
CA THR A 398 -2.80 14.75 -37.95
C THR A 398 -4.29 14.43 -37.93
N GLU A 399 -5.00 14.87 -36.89
CA GLU A 399 -6.44 14.68 -36.72
C GLU A 399 -7.14 16.02 -36.46
N VAL A 400 -8.33 16.19 -37.00
CA VAL A 400 -9.24 17.29 -36.70
C VAL A 400 -10.53 16.73 -36.13
N THR A 401 -11.10 17.41 -35.16
CA THR A 401 -12.43 17.08 -34.66
C THR A 401 -13.48 17.67 -35.61
N VAL A 402 -14.27 16.82 -36.22
CA VAL A 402 -15.46 17.24 -37.00
C VAL A 402 -16.67 17.12 -36.10
N SER A 403 -17.37 18.23 -35.86
CA SER A 403 -18.61 18.25 -35.07
C SER A 403 -19.71 18.98 -35.86
N TYR A 404 -20.90 18.42 -35.90
CA TYR A 404 -22.06 18.99 -36.50
C TYR A 404 -23.33 18.55 -35.76
N GLN A 405 -24.42 19.29 -35.94
CA GLN A 405 -25.72 18.93 -35.34
C GLN A 405 -26.60 18.31 -36.40
N VAL A 406 -27.27 17.23 -36.01
CA VAL A 406 -28.27 16.53 -36.83
C VAL A 406 -29.53 16.29 -36.02
N LEU A 407 -30.64 16.03 -36.68
CA LEU A 407 -31.86 15.66 -35.99
C LEU A 407 -31.69 14.31 -35.25
N ILE A 408 -32.19 14.21 -34.04
CA ILE A 408 -32.05 13.00 -33.19
C ILE A 408 -32.55 11.78 -33.94
N ARG A 409 -33.72 11.85 -34.61
CA ARG A 409 -34.28 10.75 -35.41
C ARG A 409 -33.35 10.25 -36.53
N GLU A 410 -32.58 11.14 -37.13
CA GLU A 410 -31.61 10.80 -38.18
C GLU A 410 -30.35 10.16 -37.60
N ALA A 411 -29.91 10.67 -36.44
CA ALA A 411 -28.78 10.09 -35.72
C ALA A 411 -29.10 8.69 -35.22
N ASP A 412 -30.29 8.45 -34.64
CA ASP A 412 -30.71 7.14 -34.13
C ASP A 412 -30.86 6.13 -35.31
N ALA A 413 -31.46 6.53 -36.42
CA ALA A 413 -31.56 5.68 -37.59
C ALA A 413 -30.19 5.31 -38.18
N ALA A 414 -29.25 6.26 -38.22
CA ALA A 414 -27.89 5.99 -38.68
C ALA A 414 -27.10 5.11 -37.70
N LEU A 415 -27.29 5.29 -36.41
CA LEU A 415 -26.65 4.50 -35.34
C LEU A 415 -27.08 3.03 -35.46
N GLU A 416 -28.37 2.77 -35.66
CA GLU A 416 -28.93 1.43 -35.87
C GLU A 416 -28.43 0.81 -37.15
N ALA A 417 -28.51 1.54 -38.28
CA ALA A 417 -28.10 1.06 -39.58
C ALA A 417 -26.62 0.66 -39.68
N ILE A 418 -25.75 1.37 -38.96
CA ILE A 418 -24.28 1.14 -38.93
C ILE A 418 -23.87 0.15 -37.84
N GLY A 419 -24.77 -0.19 -36.89
CA GLY A 419 -24.48 -1.04 -35.76
C GLY A 419 -23.40 -0.41 -34.85
N ALA A 420 -23.50 0.90 -34.58
CA ALA A 420 -22.57 1.61 -33.72
C ALA A 420 -23.08 1.64 -32.28
N ARG A 421 -22.16 1.64 -31.29
CA ARG A 421 -22.49 1.61 -29.85
C ARG A 421 -22.92 2.98 -29.31
N ASN A 422 -22.51 4.06 -29.98
CA ASN A 422 -22.80 5.44 -29.58
C ASN A 422 -22.63 6.39 -30.76
N TYR A 423 -23.13 7.62 -30.63
CA TYR A 423 -23.06 8.65 -31.68
C TYR A 423 -21.62 9.00 -32.12
N ARG A 424 -20.63 8.93 -31.22
CA ARG A 424 -19.23 9.18 -31.57
C ARG A 424 -18.69 8.10 -32.53
N GLU A 425 -18.99 6.84 -32.25
CA GLU A 425 -18.59 5.72 -33.12
C GLU A 425 -19.32 5.77 -34.45
N MET A 426 -20.63 6.08 -34.41
CA MET A 426 -21.44 6.30 -35.60
C MET A 426 -20.80 7.39 -36.50
N GLY A 427 -20.50 8.56 -35.93
CA GLY A 427 -19.89 9.67 -36.69
C GLY A 427 -18.55 9.29 -37.34
N LYS A 428 -17.69 8.54 -36.61
CA LYS A 428 -16.42 8.04 -37.15
C LYS A 428 -16.63 7.07 -38.33
N LYS A 429 -17.57 6.11 -38.20
CA LYS A 429 -17.87 5.13 -39.25
C LYS A 429 -18.49 5.80 -40.47
N THR A 430 -19.40 6.77 -40.27
CA THR A 430 -20.03 7.52 -41.36
C THR A 430 -19.00 8.36 -42.12
N PHE A 431 -18.10 9.07 -41.42
CA PHE A 431 -17.03 9.83 -42.02
C PHE A 431 -16.08 8.94 -42.81
N ARG A 432 -15.70 7.78 -42.26
CA ARG A 432 -14.79 6.83 -42.91
C ARG A 432 -15.44 6.26 -44.15
N TYR A 433 -16.73 5.89 -44.10
CA TYR A 433 -17.49 5.42 -45.29
C TYR A 433 -17.48 6.48 -46.37
N TYR A 434 -17.83 7.73 -46.07
CA TYR A 434 -17.81 8.82 -47.05
C TYR A 434 -16.43 9.04 -47.65
N TYR A 435 -15.39 9.06 -46.81
CA TYR A 435 -14.01 9.24 -47.25
C TYR A 435 -13.55 8.14 -48.21
N GLU A 436 -13.85 6.88 -47.90
CA GLU A 436 -13.49 5.74 -48.72
C GLU A 436 -14.31 5.68 -50.04
N ALA A 437 -15.58 6.04 -49.98
CA ALA A 437 -16.47 5.98 -51.12
C ALA A 437 -16.28 7.14 -52.12
N GLU A 438 -16.00 8.36 -51.62
CA GLU A 438 -16.06 9.58 -52.43
C GLU A 438 -14.71 10.28 -52.60
N VAL A 439 -13.75 10.10 -51.65
CA VAL A 439 -12.48 10.85 -51.66
C VAL A 439 -11.30 9.99 -52.07
N ARG A 440 -11.32 8.69 -51.76
CA ARG A 440 -10.20 7.76 -52.01
C ARG A 440 -10.35 6.99 -53.33
N ARG A 441 -11.16 7.47 -54.23
CA ARG A 441 -11.30 6.91 -55.58
C ARG A 441 -10.01 7.03 -56.38
#